data_802ece6a2bf9d1eb1cda4548ef3b6f65
#
_entry.id   802ece6a2bf9d1eb1cda4548ef3b6f65
#
_cell.length_a   1.000
_cell.length_b   1.000
_cell.length_c   1.000
_cell.angle_alpha   90.00
_cell.angle_beta   90.00
_cell.angle_gamma   90.00
#
_symmetry.space_group_name_H-M   'P 1'
#
loop_
_entity.id
_entity.type
_entity.pdbx_description
1 polymer ?
#
loop_
_entity_poly.entity_id
_entity_poly.type
_entity_poly.pdbx_seq_one_letter_code
_entity_poly.pdbx_strand_id
1 'polypeptide(L)'
;LTHARDARVAAVEIGYERSGPALADKVLRQQLIEASRGHDGFLRSLHAPYTPDRDLSSLDEARRQFAVSNNLSALQLTRDLDIGIMVLHASEDPIPEGLRPQRIDSALNSLRQLQEEARRMSVRLAVETMPPEWVPAGLDEVATFADALDPEVVGFCFDINHSNLNADPVTYIDRFGSRIIAVHASDNDGVRQRHWIPGEGIIDWGAFAAALRRNDVQAPPMYEVEPDAELAESIPMLCANFQRLFVSTQ
;
A
#
# COMPACT_ATOMS: atom_id res chain seq x y z
N LEU A 1 -18.90 -1.29 2.32
CA LEU A 1 -18.70 -0.13 3.20
C LEU A 1 -19.68 -0.10 4.40
N THR A 2 -20.96 -0.43 4.22
CA THR A 2 -21.96 -0.42 5.31
C THR A 2 -21.49 -1.23 6.52
N HIS A 3 -21.10 -2.50 6.32
CA HIS A 3 -20.59 -3.36 7.40
C HIS A 3 -19.35 -2.79 8.11
N ALA A 4 -18.42 -2.18 7.36
CA ALA A 4 -17.25 -1.55 7.96
C ALA A 4 -17.63 -0.34 8.84
N ARG A 5 -18.59 0.47 8.40
CA ARG A 5 -19.10 1.61 9.19
C ARG A 5 -19.85 1.13 10.46
N ASP A 6 -20.70 0.14 10.32
CA ASP A 6 -21.46 -0.43 11.46
C ASP A 6 -20.50 -1.00 12.52
N ALA A 7 -19.38 -1.59 12.08
CA ALA A 7 -18.31 -2.09 12.95
C ALA A 7 -17.33 -1.01 13.44
N ARG A 8 -17.54 0.27 13.07
CA ARG A 8 -16.68 1.41 13.42
C ARG A 8 -15.24 1.26 12.94
N VAL A 9 -15.05 0.65 11.78
CA VAL A 9 -13.75 0.68 11.09
C VAL A 9 -13.39 2.13 10.79
N ALA A 10 -12.20 2.56 11.19
CA ALA A 10 -11.79 3.98 11.10
C ALA A 10 -11.45 4.39 9.67
N ALA A 11 -10.87 3.47 8.88
CA ALA A 11 -10.46 3.73 7.51
C ALA A 11 -10.51 2.46 6.65
N VAL A 12 -10.67 2.64 5.35
CA VAL A 12 -10.61 1.56 4.34
C VAL A 12 -9.74 1.97 3.16
N GLU A 13 -9.12 0.99 2.55
CA GLU A 13 -8.48 1.10 1.25
C GLU A 13 -9.36 0.48 0.18
N ILE A 14 -9.38 1.08 -1.02
CA ILE A 14 -10.11 0.57 -2.17
C ILE A 14 -9.11 -0.08 -3.13
N GLY A 15 -9.22 -1.38 -3.36
CA GLY A 15 -8.46 -2.07 -4.39
C GLY A 15 -9.03 -1.80 -5.78
N TYR A 16 -8.24 -1.22 -6.68
CA TYR A 16 -8.65 -0.95 -8.08
C TYR A 16 -8.99 -2.24 -8.83
N GLU A 17 -8.20 -3.30 -8.69
CA GLU A 17 -8.42 -4.57 -9.41
C GLU A 17 -9.76 -5.21 -9.08
N ARG A 18 -10.17 -5.15 -7.82
CA ARG A 18 -11.46 -5.71 -7.38
C ARG A 18 -12.64 -4.79 -7.69
N SER A 19 -12.40 -3.49 -7.79
CA SER A 19 -13.45 -2.47 -7.86
C SER A 19 -13.43 -1.65 -9.15
N GLY A 20 -12.34 -1.67 -9.94
CA GLY A 20 -12.12 -0.78 -11.07
C GLY A 20 -13.23 -0.76 -12.11
N PRO A 21 -13.73 -1.90 -12.61
CA PRO A 21 -14.86 -1.93 -13.54
C PRO A 21 -16.14 -1.32 -12.94
N ALA A 22 -16.41 -1.60 -11.66
CA ALA A 22 -17.55 -1.00 -10.95
C ALA A 22 -17.35 0.49 -10.69
N LEU A 23 -16.13 0.92 -10.43
CA LEU A 23 -15.78 2.33 -10.20
C LEU A 23 -15.75 3.18 -11.51
N ALA A 24 -15.86 2.57 -12.68
CA ALA A 24 -16.16 3.27 -13.92
C ALA A 24 -17.59 3.86 -13.91
N ASP A 25 -18.51 3.26 -13.13
CA ASP A 25 -19.86 3.79 -12.92
C ASP A 25 -19.84 5.06 -12.05
N LYS A 26 -20.30 6.17 -12.65
CA LYS A 26 -20.38 7.47 -11.97
C LYS A 26 -21.35 7.46 -10.78
N VAL A 27 -22.42 6.67 -10.85
CA VAL A 27 -23.41 6.55 -9.76
C VAL A 27 -22.78 5.88 -8.56
N LEU A 28 -22.05 4.78 -8.79
CA LEU A 28 -21.34 4.09 -7.70
C LEU A 28 -20.27 4.99 -7.07
N ARG A 29 -19.49 5.72 -7.87
CA ARG A 29 -18.51 6.69 -7.33
C ARG A 29 -19.16 7.72 -6.44
N GLN A 30 -20.29 8.30 -6.89
CA GLN A 30 -21.04 9.27 -6.09
C GLN A 30 -21.55 8.65 -4.79
N GLN A 31 -22.04 7.42 -4.82
CA GLN A 31 -22.48 6.69 -3.63
C GLN A 31 -21.32 6.43 -2.64
N LEU A 32 -20.12 6.13 -3.14
CA LEU A 32 -18.92 5.96 -2.30
C LEU A 32 -18.53 7.27 -1.61
N ILE A 33 -18.50 8.37 -2.36
CA ILE A 33 -18.21 9.71 -1.81
C ILE A 33 -19.27 10.09 -0.76
N GLU A 34 -20.54 9.85 -1.04
CA GLU A 34 -21.63 10.13 -0.08
C GLU A 34 -21.54 9.25 1.17
N ALA A 35 -21.18 7.97 1.00
CA ALA A 35 -20.96 7.06 2.12
C ALA A 35 -19.78 7.45 3.00
N SER A 36 -18.78 8.14 2.46
CA SER A 36 -17.62 8.64 3.22
C SER A 36 -17.88 9.98 3.90
N ARG A 37 -18.90 10.75 3.49
CA ARG A 37 -19.22 12.06 4.07
C ARG A 37 -19.52 11.97 5.56
N GLY A 38 -18.94 12.90 6.33
CA GLY A 38 -19.07 12.93 7.79
C GLY A 38 -18.12 11.96 8.52
N HIS A 39 -17.23 11.30 7.78
CA HIS A 39 -16.17 10.46 8.30
C HIS A 39 -14.89 10.82 7.55
N ASP A 40 -14.27 11.95 7.93
CA ASP A 40 -13.03 12.41 7.31
C ASP A 40 -11.96 11.31 7.36
N GLY A 41 -11.40 10.99 6.19
CA GLY A 41 -10.38 9.96 6.06
C GLY A 41 -10.89 8.50 6.06
N PHE A 42 -12.22 8.26 6.00
CA PHE A 42 -12.74 6.89 5.93
C PHE A 42 -12.28 6.17 4.65
N LEU A 43 -12.34 6.82 3.47
CA LEU A 43 -11.65 6.36 2.27
C LEU A 43 -10.20 6.87 2.36
N ARG A 44 -9.30 6.06 2.88
CA ARG A 44 -7.93 6.49 3.21
C ARG A 44 -7.02 6.48 2.00
N SER A 45 -7.09 5.42 1.22
CA SER A 45 -6.22 5.17 0.07
C SER A 45 -6.95 4.38 -1.01
N LEU A 46 -6.39 4.46 -2.22
CA LEU A 46 -6.74 3.60 -3.34
C LEU A 46 -5.49 2.82 -3.74
N HIS A 47 -5.58 1.51 -3.75
CA HIS A 47 -4.53 0.64 -4.28
C HIS A 47 -4.65 0.58 -5.80
N ALA A 48 -3.61 1.00 -6.50
CA ALA A 48 -3.53 0.98 -7.96
C ALA A 48 -3.58 -0.45 -8.52
N PRO A 49 -3.84 -0.62 -9.83
CA PRO A 49 -3.84 -1.94 -10.44
C PRO A 49 -2.46 -2.63 -10.36
N TYR A 50 -2.46 -3.92 -10.01
CA TYR A 50 -1.27 -4.73 -9.75
C TYR A 50 -1.30 -6.07 -10.48
N THR A 51 -1.27 -6.06 -11.80
CA THR A 51 -1.18 -7.28 -12.62
C THR A 51 0.09 -7.28 -13.46
N PRO A 52 0.63 -8.46 -13.84
CA PRO A 52 1.90 -8.56 -14.56
C PRO A 52 2.02 -7.72 -15.82
N ASP A 53 0.91 -7.45 -16.53
CA ASP A 53 0.88 -6.60 -17.70
C ASP A 53 0.99 -5.09 -17.38
N ARG A 54 0.97 -4.71 -16.10
CA ARG A 54 1.00 -3.34 -15.60
C ARG A 54 2.28 -3.01 -14.82
N ASP A 55 3.37 -3.63 -15.21
CA ASP A 55 4.67 -3.52 -14.54
C ASP A 55 5.40 -2.23 -14.88
N LEU A 56 5.47 -1.32 -13.92
CA LEU A 56 6.16 -0.03 -14.03
C LEU A 56 7.68 -0.16 -14.22
N SER A 57 8.25 -1.31 -13.89
CA SER A 57 9.67 -1.61 -14.04
C SER A 57 10.01 -2.31 -15.35
N SER A 58 9.03 -2.61 -16.20
CA SER A 58 9.24 -3.36 -17.44
C SER A 58 10.33 -2.74 -18.33
N LEU A 59 11.22 -3.57 -18.88
CA LEU A 59 12.21 -3.17 -19.87
C LEU A 59 11.62 -3.04 -21.28
N ASP A 60 10.44 -3.62 -21.51
CA ASP A 60 9.64 -3.37 -22.71
C ASP A 60 8.94 -2.01 -22.55
N GLU A 61 9.33 -1.05 -23.39
CA GLU A 61 8.83 0.32 -23.34
C GLU A 61 7.30 0.40 -23.57
N ALA A 62 6.75 -0.38 -24.47
CA ALA A 62 5.31 -0.34 -24.75
C ALA A 62 4.51 -0.86 -23.55
N ARG A 63 4.95 -1.96 -22.94
CA ARG A 63 4.37 -2.52 -21.73
C ARG A 63 4.48 -1.54 -20.56
N ARG A 64 5.64 -0.92 -20.38
CA ARG A 64 5.87 0.06 -19.32
C ARG A 64 5.00 1.30 -19.49
N GLN A 65 4.83 1.83 -20.69
CA GLN A 65 3.94 2.98 -20.96
C GLN A 65 2.46 2.60 -20.77
N PHE A 66 2.07 1.37 -21.06
CA PHE A 66 0.74 0.86 -20.73
C PHE A 66 0.52 0.85 -19.21
N ALA A 67 1.51 0.38 -18.43
CA ALA A 67 1.46 0.40 -16.97
C ALA A 67 1.33 1.84 -16.41
N VAL A 68 2.14 2.78 -16.93
CA VAL A 68 2.04 4.20 -16.56
C VAL A 68 0.65 4.75 -16.85
N SER A 69 0.10 4.49 -18.03
CA SER A 69 -1.25 4.94 -18.42
C SER A 69 -2.35 4.39 -17.50
N ASN A 70 -2.25 3.13 -17.09
CA ASN A 70 -3.19 2.54 -16.12
C ASN A 70 -3.09 3.19 -14.74
N ASN A 71 -1.87 3.43 -14.26
CA ASN A 71 -1.65 4.12 -13.01
C ASN A 71 -2.13 5.59 -13.04
N LEU A 72 -2.00 6.28 -14.16
CA LEU A 72 -2.58 7.63 -14.35
C LEU A 72 -4.12 7.59 -14.27
N SER A 73 -4.75 6.56 -14.82
CA SER A 73 -6.20 6.38 -14.70
C SER A 73 -6.63 6.11 -13.26
N ALA A 74 -5.87 5.30 -12.52
CA ALA A 74 -6.10 5.08 -11.10
C ALA A 74 -5.87 6.36 -10.28
N LEU A 75 -4.86 7.14 -10.60
CA LEU A 75 -4.57 8.42 -9.95
C LEU A 75 -5.71 9.44 -10.16
N GLN A 76 -6.27 9.51 -11.38
CA GLN A 76 -7.45 10.33 -11.65
C GLN A 76 -8.64 9.86 -10.83
N LEU A 77 -8.87 8.54 -10.72
CA LEU A 77 -9.95 7.99 -9.89
C LEU A 77 -9.74 8.31 -8.42
N THR A 78 -8.50 8.21 -7.91
CA THR A 78 -8.12 8.58 -6.54
C THR A 78 -8.54 10.03 -6.26
N ARG A 79 -8.24 10.93 -7.17
CA ARG A 79 -8.64 12.34 -7.11
C ARG A 79 -10.17 12.51 -7.16
N ASP A 80 -10.85 11.81 -8.08
CA ASP A 80 -12.32 11.88 -8.24
C ASP A 80 -13.07 11.39 -7.00
N LEU A 81 -12.48 10.47 -6.23
CA LEU A 81 -13.03 9.96 -4.97
C LEU A 81 -12.65 10.82 -3.74
N ASP A 82 -11.93 11.92 -3.96
CA ASP A 82 -11.40 12.78 -2.88
C ASP A 82 -10.48 12.03 -1.91
N ILE A 83 -9.73 11.07 -2.43
CA ILE A 83 -8.73 10.28 -1.70
C ILE A 83 -7.36 10.96 -1.86
N GLY A 84 -6.63 11.11 -0.76
CA GLY A 84 -5.32 11.80 -0.76
C GLY A 84 -4.12 10.91 -1.05
N ILE A 85 -4.26 9.59 -1.05
CA ILE A 85 -3.15 8.63 -1.18
C ILE A 85 -3.50 7.55 -2.21
N MET A 86 -2.57 7.29 -3.14
CA MET A 86 -2.60 6.13 -4.02
C MET A 86 -1.44 5.20 -3.68
N VAL A 87 -1.73 3.99 -3.26
CA VAL A 87 -0.75 2.90 -3.08
C VAL A 87 -0.49 2.26 -4.43
N LEU A 88 0.76 1.93 -4.72
CA LEU A 88 1.14 1.29 -5.99
C LEU A 88 2.41 0.45 -5.86
N HIS A 89 2.47 -0.62 -6.65
CA HIS A 89 3.68 -1.41 -6.84
C HIS A 89 4.59 -0.78 -7.90
N ALA A 90 5.90 -0.83 -7.66
CA ALA A 90 6.88 -0.40 -8.66
C ALA A 90 7.24 -1.52 -9.66
N SER A 91 6.96 -2.78 -9.32
CA SER A 91 7.13 -3.94 -10.22
C SER A 91 6.08 -5.01 -9.95
N GLU A 92 5.75 -5.79 -10.99
CA GLU A 92 4.73 -6.85 -10.95
C GLU A 92 5.26 -8.23 -11.37
N ASP A 93 6.33 -8.28 -12.16
CA ASP A 93 6.98 -9.53 -12.52
C ASP A 93 8.18 -9.81 -11.61
N PRO A 94 8.41 -11.06 -11.18
CA PRO A 94 9.64 -11.44 -10.50
C PRO A 94 10.87 -11.05 -11.31
N ILE A 95 11.83 -10.41 -10.65
CA ILE A 95 12.98 -9.80 -11.31
C ILE A 95 14.21 -10.71 -11.22
N PRO A 96 14.75 -11.20 -12.34
CA PRO A 96 16.05 -11.87 -12.34
C PRO A 96 17.15 -10.95 -11.79
N GLU A 97 18.02 -11.47 -10.93
CA GLU A 97 19.04 -10.69 -10.23
C GLU A 97 19.91 -9.86 -11.18
N GLY A 98 20.31 -10.43 -12.31
CA GLY A 98 21.11 -9.74 -13.33
C GLY A 98 20.42 -8.57 -14.05
N LEU A 99 19.09 -8.44 -13.92
CA LEU A 99 18.30 -7.35 -14.51
C LEU A 99 17.83 -6.32 -13.46
N ARG A 100 18.11 -6.57 -12.18
CA ARG A 100 17.59 -5.78 -11.09
C ARG A 100 17.93 -4.28 -11.18
N PRO A 101 19.19 -3.88 -11.48
CA PRO A 101 19.51 -2.45 -11.64
C PRO A 101 18.71 -1.78 -12.76
N GLN A 102 18.60 -2.42 -13.94
CA GLN A 102 17.86 -1.86 -15.08
C GLN A 102 16.35 -1.74 -14.76
N ARG A 103 15.80 -2.71 -14.02
CA ARG A 103 14.40 -2.70 -13.61
C ARG A 103 14.13 -1.59 -12.58
N ILE A 104 15.04 -1.35 -11.64
CA ILE A 104 14.99 -0.21 -10.70
C ILE A 104 14.99 1.11 -11.47
N ASP A 105 15.90 1.30 -12.43
CA ASP A 105 15.97 2.51 -13.24
C ASP A 105 14.67 2.74 -14.03
N SER A 106 14.11 1.67 -14.62
CA SER A 106 12.84 1.74 -15.34
C SER A 106 11.67 2.10 -14.42
N ALA A 107 11.59 1.49 -13.22
CA ALA A 107 10.60 1.82 -12.21
C ALA A 107 10.68 3.28 -11.77
N LEU A 108 11.89 3.77 -11.48
CA LEU A 108 12.11 5.16 -11.08
C LEU A 108 11.73 6.14 -12.20
N ASN A 109 12.00 5.81 -13.46
CA ASN A 109 11.58 6.63 -14.60
C ASN A 109 10.06 6.70 -14.74
N SER A 110 9.35 5.58 -14.50
CA SER A 110 7.88 5.54 -14.49
C SER A 110 7.31 6.33 -13.32
N LEU A 111 7.87 6.14 -12.11
CA LEU A 111 7.42 6.84 -10.91
C LEU A 111 7.63 8.35 -10.99
N ARG A 112 8.70 8.83 -11.62
CA ARG A 112 8.89 10.28 -11.85
C ARG A 112 7.80 10.87 -12.75
N GLN A 113 7.33 10.15 -13.76
CA GLN A 113 6.22 10.59 -14.60
C GLN A 113 4.92 10.67 -13.77
N LEU A 114 4.63 9.64 -12.97
CA LEU A 114 3.47 9.60 -12.09
C LEU A 114 3.54 10.68 -10.99
N GLN A 115 4.72 10.94 -10.45
CA GLN A 115 4.95 11.98 -9.44
C GLN A 115 4.54 13.38 -9.92
N GLU A 116 4.85 13.74 -11.16
CA GLU A 116 4.48 15.03 -11.72
C GLU A 116 2.95 15.21 -11.82
N GLU A 117 2.24 14.17 -12.23
CA GLU A 117 0.78 14.21 -12.29
C GLU A 117 0.15 14.16 -10.88
N ALA A 118 0.71 13.35 -9.98
CA ALA A 118 0.26 13.27 -8.59
C ALA A 118 0.38 14.64 -7.88
N ARG A 119 1.49 15.35 -8.10
CA ARG A 119 1.66 16.73 -7.61
C ARG A 119 0.56 17.66 -8.11
N ARG A 120 0.24 17.62 -9.42
CA ARG A 120 -0.82 18.44 -10.03
C ARG A 120 -2.19 18.13 -9.46
N MET A 121 -2.44 16.88 -9.12
CA MET A 121 -3.71 16.40 -8.57
C MET A 121 -3.80 16.55 -7.05
N SER A 122 -2.73 16.93 -6.37
CA SER A 122 -2.64 16.96 -4.90
C SER A 122 -2.89 15.59 -4.26
N VAL A 123 -2.45 14.52 -4.92
CA VAL A 123 -2.47 13.14 -4.42
C VAL A 123 -1.04 12.72 -4.12
N ARG A 124 -0.82 12.01 -3.02
CA ARG A 124 0.48 11.41 -2.69
C ARG A 124 0.54 9.99 -3.20
N LEU A 125 1.70 9.59 -3.71
CA LEU A 125 1.99 8.22 -4.10
C LEU A 125 2.64 7.49 -2.92
N ALA A 126 2.12 6.33 -2.56
CA ALA A 126 2.70 5.44 -1.56
C ALA A 126 3.27 4.21 -2.29
N VAL A 127 4.58 4.23 -2.58
CA VAL A 127 5.26 3.08 -3.21
C VAL A 127 5.39 1.96 -2.19
N GLU A 128 4.87 0.79 -2.53
CA GLU A 128 4.85 -0.33 -1.59
C GLU A 128 6.23 -1.01 -1.48
N THR A 129 6.61 -1.37 -0.24
CA THR A 129 7.77 -2.24 0.00
C THR A 129 7.42 -3.66 -0.36
N MET A 130 8.23 -4.30 -1.21
CA MET A 130 7.90 -5.54 -1.89
C MET A 130 8.64 -6.76 -1.32
N PRO A 131 8.13 -7.98 -1.57
CA PRO A 131 8.89 -9.20 -1.31
C PRO A 131 10.21 -9.28 -2.11
N PRO A 132 11.13 -10.19 -1.77
CA PRO A 132 12.48 -10.24 -2.36
C PRO A 132 12.53 -10.34 -3.89
N GLU A 133 11.51 -10.90 -4.51
CA GLU A 133 11.43 -11.12 -5.96
C GLU A 133 11.11 -9.83 -6.75
N TRP A 134 10.60 -8.79 -6.08
CA TRP A 134 10.18 -7.51 -6.70
C TRP A 134 11.01 -6.33 -6.20
N VAL A 135 10.67 -5.10 -6.64
CA VAL A 135 11.32 -3.85 -6.21
C VAL A 135 10.29 -2.80 -5.80
N PRO A 136 10.61 -1.97 -4.77
CA PRO A 136 11.77 -2.03 -3.87
C PRO A 136 11.58 -3.06 -2.75
N ALA A 137 12.56 -3.93 -2.51
CA ALA A 137 12.48 -4.95 -1.48
C ALA A 137 13.36 -4.64 -0.25
N GLY A 138 14.67 -4.85 -0.36
CA GLY A 138 15.60 -4.65 0.75
C GLY A 138 15.84 -3.19 1.10
N LEU A 139 16.45 -2.94 2.25
CA LEU A 139 16.72 -1.61 2.80
C LEU A 139 17.48 -0.67 1.85
N ASP A 140 18.40 -1.20 1.05
CA ASP A 140 19.22 -0.37 0.12
C ASP A 140 18.41 0.03 -1.11
N GLU A 141 17.50 -0.81 -1.56
CA GLU A 141 16.59 -0.46 -2.66
C GLU A 141 15.57 0.59 -2.20
N VAL A 142 14.96 0.40 -1.02
CA VAL A 142 14.07 1.41 -0.43
C VAL A 142 14.80 2.74 -0.28
N ALA A 143 16.09 2.74 0.14
CA ALA A 143 16.89 3.96 0.18
C ALA A 143 17.08 4.56 -1.21
N THR A 144 17.35 3.76 -2.23
CA THR A 144 17.50 4.21 -3.62
C THR A 144 16.24 4.92 -4.12
N PHE A 145 15.05 4.37 -3.83
CA PHE A 145 13.79 5.02 -4.16
C PHE A 145 13.55 6.28 -3.33
N ALA A 146 13.87 6.25 -2.03
CA ALA A 146 13.75 7.41 -1.15
C ALA A 146 14.58 8.59 -1.62
N ASP A 147 15.82 8.36 -2.06
CA ASP A 147 16.74 9.39 -2.52
C ASP A 147 16.38 9.93 -3.91
N ALA A 148 15.73 9.10 -4.74
CA ALA A 148 15.44 9.45 -6.14
C ALA A 148 14.10 10.18 -6.34
N LEU A 149 13.18 10.15 -5.35
CA LEU A 149 11.81 10.63 -5.46
C LEU A 149 11.51 11.73 -4.42
N ASP A 150 10.70 12.72 -4.84
CA ASP A 150 10.36 13.87 -4.01
C ASP A 150 9.52 13.46 -2.78
N PRO A 151 10.02 13.69 -1.54
CA PRO A 151 9.33 13.33 -0.31
C PRO A 151 7.98 14.02 -0.09
N GLU A 152 7.76 15.17 -0.70
CA GLU A 152 6.48 15.90 -0.61
C GLU A 152 5.36 15.19 -1.35
N VAL A 153 5.69 14.42 -2.40
CA VAL A 153 4.71 13.76 -3.27
C VAL A 153 4.74 12.24 -3.10
N VAL A 154 5.94 11.65 -2.93
CA VAL A 154 6.13 10.21 -2.88
C VAL A 154 6.61 9.79 -1.50
N GLY A 155 5.84 8.95 -0.84
CA GLY A 155 6.22 8.20 0.36
C GLY A 155 6.17 6.70 0.09
N PHE A 156 6.20 5.93 1.17
CA PHE A 156 6.09 4.48 1.10
C PHE A 156 4.78 3.98 1.71
N CYS A 157 4.21 2.95 1.09
CA CYS A 157 3.36 2.00 1.77
C CYS A 157 4.27 0.94 2.37
N PHE A 158 4.42 0.96 3.69
CA PHE A 158 5.20 -0.04 4.37
C PHE A 158 4.35 -1.28 4.58
N ASP A 159 4.63 -2.34 3.82
CA ASP A 159 4.03 -3.65 4.05
C ASP A 159 4.93 -4.50 4.96
N ILE A 160 4.41 -4.80 6.16
CA ILE A 160 5.17 -5.56 7.15
C ILE A 160 5.36 -7.03 6.74
N ASN A 161 4.39 -7.62 6.05
CA ASN A 161 4.47 -9.00 5.55
C ASN A 161 5.61 -9.13 4.53
N HIS A 162 5.67 -8.22 3.56
CA HIS A 162 6.73 -8.18 2.55
C HIS A 162 8.10 -7.88 3.18
N SER A 163 8.15 -6.90 4.04
CA SER A 163 9.40 -6.47 4.69
C SER A 163 9.99 -7.56 5.58
N ASN A 164 9.16 -8.33 6.30
CA ASN A 164 9.60 -9.45 7.14
C ASN A 164 10.30 -10.58 6.37
N LEU A 165 10.11 -10.66 5.05
CA LEU A 165 10.79 -11.62 4.18
C LEU A 165 12.19 -11.14 3.73
N ASN A 166 12.49 -9.85 3.94
CA ASN A 166 13.76 -9.24 3.52
C ASN A 166 14.70 -8.95 4.69
N ALA A 167 14.16 -8.33 5.74
CA ALA A 167 14.91 -7.95 6.95
C ALA A 167 13.93 -7.69 8.10
N ASP A 168 14.45 -7.40 9.30
CA ASP A 168 13.63 -7.01 10.45
C ASP A 168 12.78 -5.76 10.11
N PRO A 169 11.43 -5.86 10.19
CA PRO A 169 10.52 -4.75 9.90
C PRO A 169 10.79 -3.49 10.73
N VAL A 170 11.26 -3.64 11.98
CA VAL A 170 11.61 -2.51 12.85
C VAL A 170 12.72 -1.67 12.25
N THR A 171 13.70 -2.29 11.62
CA THR A 171 14.82 -1.59 10.96
C THR A 171 14.34 -0.70 9.80
N TYR A 172 13.34 -1.14 9.04
CA TYR A 172 12.74 -0.29 8.00
C TYR A 172 12.07 0.93 8.58
N ILE A 173 11.28 0.76 9.65
CA ILE A 173 10.56 1.88 10.29
C ILE A 173 11.55 2.86 10.89
N ASP A 174 12.61 2.39 11.55
CA ASP A 174 13.64 3.25 12.14
C ASP A 174 14.40 4.06 11.08
N ARG A 175 14.57 3.50 9.88
CA ARG A 175 15.29 4.17 8.79
C ARG A 175 14.41 5.08 7.95
N PHE A 176 13.16 4.69 7.72
CA PHE A 176 12.29 5.34 6.74
C PHE A 176 10.96 5.87 7.32
N GLY A 177 10.79 5.89 8.65
CA GLY A 177 9.52 6.25 9.30
C GLY A 177 8.92 7.56 8.82
N SER A 178 9.74 8.60 8.60
CA SER A 178 9.29 9.90 8.09
C SER A 178 8.77 9.87 6.64
N ARG A 179 9.06 8.79 5.90
CA ARG A 179 8.61 8.58 4.52
C ARG A 179 7.39 7.65 4.44
N ILE A 180 6.99 7.01 5.55
CA ILE A 180 5.85 6.07 5.57
C ILE A 180 4.55 6.88 5.63
N ILE A 181 3.69 6.71 4.63
CA ILE A 181 2.40 7.39 4.51
C ILE A 181 1.21 6.43 4.45
N ALA A 182 1.47 5.15 4.23
CA ALA A 182 0.52 4.05 4.33
C ALA A 182 1.22 2.84 4.97
N VAL A 183 0.46 1.95 5.59
CA VAL A 183 0.97 0.73 6.23
C VAL A 183 0.02 -0.40 5.93
N HIS A 184 0.50 -1.47 5.31
CA HIS A 184 -0.21 -2.73 5.18
C HIS A 184 0.22 -3.71 6.28
N ALA A 185 -0.76 -4.39 6.87
CA ALA A 185 -0.56 -5.23 8.04
C ALA A 185 -1.21 -6.60 7.83
N SER A 186 -0.38 -7.60 7.60
CA SER A 186 -0.73 -9.02 7.64
C SER A 186 0.46 -9.84 8.13
N ASP A 187 0.23 -11.07 8.54
CA ASP A 187 1.26 -11.93 9.12
C ASP A 187 1.74 -12.99 8.14
N ASN A 188 2.91 -13.56 8.40
CA ASN A 188 3.48 -14.65 7.62
C ASN A 188 4.34 -15.62 8.46
N ASP A 189 4.86 -16.64 7.80
CA ASP A 189 5.73 -17.67 8.40
C ASP A 189 7.23 -17.36 8.29
N GLY A 190 7.63 -16.18 7.80
CA GLY A 190 9.02 -15.80 7.53
C GLY A 190 9.62 -16.49 6.31
N VAL A 191 8.84 -17.25 5.55
CA VAL A 191 9.30 -18.00 4.37
C VAL A 191 8.70 -17.43 3.08
N ARG A 192 7.44 -17.03 3.13
CA ARG A 192 6.70 -16.45 2.00
C ARG A 192 5.54 -15.59 2.46
N GLN A 193 5.07 -14.71 1.62
CA GLN A 193 3.85 -13.93 1.78
C GLN A 193 2.63 -14.81 2.05
N ARG A 194 1.83 -14.45 3.08
CA ARG A 194 0.71 -15.28 3.56
C ARG A 194 -0.61 -14.53 3.73
N HIS A 195 -0.60 -13.24 3.96
CA HIS A 195 -1.78 -12.44 4.32
C HIS A 195 -2.62 -13.01 5.50
N TRP A 196 -1.95 -13.65 6.47
CA TRP A 196 -2.59 -14.13 7.69
C TRP A 196 -3.00 -12.96 8.61
N ILE A 197 -3.93 -13.23 9.47
CA ILE A 197 -4.35 -12.25 10.47
C ILE A 197 -3.17 -11.96 11.42
N PRO A 198 -2.90 -10.68 11.76
CA PRO A 198 -1.83 -10.31 12.68
C PRO A 198 -1.86 -11.10 13.99
N GLY A 199 -0.77 -11.80 14.28
CA GLY A 199 -0.60 -12.69 15.43
C GLY A 199 -0.78 -14.18 15.13
N GLU A 200 -1.07 -14.57 13.88
CA GLU A 200 -1.13 -15.97 13.45
C GLU A 200 0.20 -16.48 12.90
N GLY A 201 1.15 -15.59 12.63
CA GLY A 201 2.47 -15.88 12.11
C GLY A 201 3.58 -15.60 13.13
N ILE A 202 4.73 -15.13 12.62
CA ILE A 202 5.95 -14.97 13.43
C ILE A 202 6.32 -13.50 13.69
N ILE A 203 5.60 -12.54 13.13
CA ILE A 203 5.93 -11.12 13.24
C ILE A 203 5.74 -10.65 14.69
N ASP A 204 6.75 -9.92 15.23
CA ASP A 204 6.65 -9.26 16.55
C ASP A 204 5.82 -7.97 16.44
N TRP A 205 4.51 -8.11 16.60
CA TRP A 205 3.56 -7.00 16.55
C TRP A 205 3.76 -5.98 17.67
N GLY A 206 4.31 -6.41 18.81
CA GLY A 206 4.65 -5.49 19.91
C GLY A 206 5.81 -4.58 19.54
N ALA A 207 6.90 -5.14 19.02
CA ALA A 207 8.05 -4.39 18.52
C ALA A 207 7.64 -3.47 17.35
N PHE A 208 6.82 -3.96 16.42
CA PHE A 208 6.30 -3.21 15.30
C PHE A 208 5.48 -1.99 15.76
N ALA A 209 4.49 -2.17 16.63
CA ALA A 209 3.67 -1.08 17.14
C ALA A 209 4.51 -0.05 17.93
N ALA A 210 5.50 -0.51 18.69
CA ALA A 210 6.44 0.36 19.39
C ALA A 210 7.31 1.18 18.41
N ALA A 211 7.76 0.57 17.31
CA ALA A 211 8.53 1.25 16.28
C ALA A 211 7.72 2.34 15.56
N LEU A 212 6.47 2.07 15.20
CA LEU A 212 5.58 3.08 14.61
C LEU A 212 5.43 4.30 15.53
N ARG A 213 5.16 4.07 16.82
CA ARG A 213 5.04 5.15 17.81
C ARG A 213 6.34 5.94 18.00
N ARG A 214 7.47 5.24 18.17
CA ARG A 214 8.80 5.84 18.38
C ARG A 214 9.21 6.76 17.23
N ASN A 215 8.82 6.41 16.00
CA ASN A 215 9.15 7.15 14.80
C ASN A 215 8.04 8.12 14.35
N ASP A 216 7.02 8.33 15.20
CA ASP A 216 5.88 9.22 14.92
C ASP A 216 5.19 8.93 13.56
N VAL A 217 5.07 7.67 13.18
CA VAL A 217 4.39 7.27 11.94
C VAL A 217 2.89 7.49 12.10
N GLN A 218 2.35 8.45 11.35
CA GLN A 218 0.93 8.86 11.44
C GLN A 218 0.00 7.96 10.62
N ALA A 219 0.54 7.12 9.73
CA ALA A 219 -0.24 6.20 8.95
C ALA A 219 -0.80 5.07 9.83
N PRO A 220 -2.12 4.88 9.90
CA PRO A 220 -2.67 3.75 10.64
C PRO A 220 -2.35 2.44 9.90
N PRO A 221 -2.04 1.36 10.63
CA PRO A 221 -1.95 0.03 10.03
C PRO A 221 -3.29 -0.36 9.40
N MET A 222 -3.27 -0.76 8.14
CA MET A 222 -4.42 -1.24 7.39
C MET A 222 -4.31 -2.75 7.21
N TYR A 223 -5.30 -3.51 7.64
CA TYR A 223 -5.28 -4.96 7.50
C TYR A 223 -5.48 -5.35 6.03
N GLU A 224 -4.48 -5.99 5.48
CA GLU A 224 -4.51 -6.64 4.18
C GLU A 224 -4.46 -8.15 4.39
N VAL A 225 -5.60 -8.72 4.76
CA VAL A 225 -5.72 -10.12 5.17
C VAL A 225 -6.72 -10.87 4.31
N GLU A 226 -6.51 -12.18 4.18
CA GLU A 226 -7.41 -13.12 3.54
C GLU A 226 -8.00 -14.07 4.60
N PRO A 227 -9.07 -13.66 5.30
CA PRO A 227 -9.69 -14.51 6.31
C PRO A 227 -10.41 -15.69 5.67
N ASP A 228 -10.46 -16.83 6.38
CA ASP A 228 -11.16 -18.05 5.92
C ASP A 228 -12.69 -17.86 5.78
N ALA A 229 -13.26 -16.89 6.52
CA ALA A 229 -14.68 -16.55 6.47
C ALA A 229 -14.93 -15.34 5.55
N GLU A 230 -16.20 -15.12 5.20
CA GLU A 230 -16.60 -13.90 4.48
C GLU A 230 -16.16 -12.64 5.24
N LEU A 231 -15.64 -11.65 4.51
CA LEU A 231 -15.07 -10.43 5.10
C LEU A 231 -16.03 -9.74 6.08
N ALA A 232 -17.32 -9.68 5.74
CA ALA A 232 -18.32 -9.04 6.60
C ALA A 232 -18.47 -9.74 7.98
N GLU A 233 -18.30 -11.06 8.01
CA GLU A 233 -18.36 -11.86 9.25
C GLU A 233 -17.05 -11.74 10.03
N SER A 234 -15.93 -11.51 9.36
CA SER A 234 -14.59 -11.37 9.96
C SER A 234 -14.35 -10.01 10.60
N ILE A 235 -15.03 -8.93 10.16
CA ILE A 235 -14.78 -7.56 10.62
C ILE A 235 -14.80 -7.42 12.15
N PRO A 236 -15.76 -7.94 12.92
CA PRO A 236 -15.75 -7.79 14.38
C PRO A 236 -14.50 -8.39 15.04
N MET A 237 -14.06 -9.55 14.57
CA MET A 237 -12.85 -10.21 15.07
C MET A 237 -11.60 -9.42 14.69
N LEU A 238 -11.51 -8.92 13.46
CA LEU A 238 -10.40 -8.08 13.00
C LEU A 238 -10.31 -6.78 13.82
N CYS A 239 -11.45 -6.14 14.12
CA CYS A 239 -11.49 -4.96 14.98
C CYS A 239 -11.00 -5.27 16.39
N ALA A 240 -11.42 -6.38 17.00
CA ALA A 240 -10.95 -6.78 18.30
C ALA A 240 -9.44 -7.10 18.33
N ASN A 241 -8.95 -7.76 17.29
CA ASN A 241 -7.52 -8.02 17.10
C ASN A 241 -6.74 -6.70 16.99
N PHE A 242 -7.19 -5.75 16.19
CA PHE A 242 -6.57 -4.42 16.03
C PHE A 242 -6.50 -3.67 17.37
N GLN A 243 -7.60 -3.64 18.13
CA GLN A 243 -7.64 -3.00 19.45
C GLN A 243 -6.60 -3.60 20.40
N ARG A 244 -6.45 -4.91 20.40
CA ARG A 244 -5.48 -5.62 21.23
C ARG A 244 -4.03 -5.27 20.87
N LEU A 245 -3.71 -5.20 19.56
CA LEU A 245 -2.34 -5.03 19.09
C LEU A 245 -1.87 -3.56 19.08
N PHE A 246 -2.74 -2.62 18.74
CA PHE A 246 -2.34 -1.24 18.45
C PHE A 246 -2.89 -0.20 19.42
N VAL A 247 -3.98 -0.49 20.15
CA VAL A 247 -4.63 0.48 21.04
C VAL A 247 -4.43 0.14 22.51
N SER A 248 -4.58 -1.12 22.91
CA SER A 248 -4.56 -1.54 24.32
C SER A 248 -3.16 -1.69 24.93
N THR A 249 -2.10 -1.41 24.19
CA THR A 249 -0.70 -1.49 24.62
C THR A 249 -0.11 -0.11 25.03
N GLN A 250 -0.98 0.82 25.44
CA GLN A 250 -0.55 2.12 26.01
C GLN A 250 -0.24 2.01 27.49
#